data_90f5bfe8410d4341e41c1a5ecf84937d
#
_entry.id   90f5bfe8410d4341e41c1a5ecf84937d
#
_cell.length_a   1.000
_cell.length_b   1.000
_cell.length_c   1.000
_cell.angle_alpha   90.00
_cell.angle_beta   90.00
_cell.angle_gamma   90.00
#
_symmetry.space_group_name_H-M   'P 1'
#
loop_
_entity.id
_entity.type
_entity.pdbx_description
1 polymer ?
#
loop_
_entity_poly.entity_id
_entity_poly.type
_entity_poly.pdbx_seq_one_letter_code
_entity_poly.pdbx_strand_id
1 'polypeptide(L)'
;MKIEKILEEIFSLRNKNRRENIDDLKRIYKLLGEPCKDKKIIHIAGTNGKGSTSAFLENIFFYSGHAVGKFTSPHILKYNERIISNKKMISDEKIQEYYEIVKKILNNLELKINFFEITTFIALLFFEEENLEFIILETGLGGRLDATNVVNSTICAITNVSFDHMAILGNTLKEIAFEKAGIIKNGEICIFSQNLSELENEINKKTKKSINVLKKFQIFQTILND
;
A
#
# COMPACT_ATOMS: atom_id res chain seq x y z
N MET A 1 -4.90 -15.86 22.90
CA MET A 1 -3.41 -16.04 22.86
C MET A 1 -2.80 -14.71 23.27
N LYS A 2 -1.64 -14.66 23.94
CA LYS A 2 -1.03 -13.35 24.26
C LYS A 2 -0.52 -12.69 22.99
N ILE A 3 -0.63 -11.36 22.87
CA ILE A 3 -0.21 -10.60 21.69
C ILE A 3 1.25 -10.87 21.27
N GLU A 4 2.14 -11.06 22.24
CA GLU A 4 3.55 -11.38 21.99
C GLU A 4 3.71 -12.62 21.12
N LYS A 5 2.97 -13.71 21.43
CA LYS A 5 2.98 -14.94 20.62
C LYS A 5 2.47 -14.72 19.20
N ILE A 6 1.43 -13.91 19.04
CA ILE A 6 0.90 -13.58 17.71
C ILE A 6 1.93 -12.81 16.89
N LEU A 7 2.55 -11.81 17.51
CA LEU A 7 3.60 -11.03 16.83
C LEU A 7 4.81 -11.90 16.49
N GLU A 8 5.22 -12.83 17.35
CA GLU A 8 6.27 -13.81 17.06
C GLU A 8 5.89 -14.68 15.83
N GLU A 9 4.66 -15.21 15.78
CA GLU A 9 4.18 -15.96 14.63
C GLU A 9 4.20 -15.09 13.35
N ILE A 10 3.66 -13.88 13.38
CA ILE A 10 3.66 -12.95 12.26
C ILE A 10 5.10 -12.63 11.81
N PHE A 11 6.00 -12.35 12.75
CA PHE A 11 7.40 -12.04 12.43
C PHE A 11 8.16 -13.25 11.86
N SER A 12 7.82 -14.47 12.27
CA SER A 12 8.42 -15.68 11.69
C SER A 12 8.13 -15.86 10.21
N LEU A 13 7.11 -15.17 9.66
CA LEU A 13 6.73 -15.22 8.25
C LEU A 13 7.55 -14.30 7.34
N ARG A 14 8.55 -13.56 7.87
CA ARG A 14 9.32 -12.53 7.11
C ARG A 14 10.07 -13.06 5.89
N ASN A 15 10.54 -14.31 5.90
CA ASN A 15 11.46 -14.86 4.90
C ASN A 15 10.75 -15.72 3.86
N LYS A 16 9.84 -15.15 3.07
CA LYS A 16 9.23 -15.89 1.96
C LYS A 16 9.53 -15.24 0.62
N ASN A 17 9.74 -16.12 -0.37
CA ASN A 17 10.07 -15.75 -1.74
C ASN A 17 9.03 -14.81 -2.36
N ARG A 18 9.48 -14.01 -3.35
CA ARG A 18 8.61 -13.21 -4.19
C ARG A 18 7.52 -14.09 -4.81
N ARG A 19 6.29 -13.59 -4.83
CA ARG A 19 5.20 -14.23 -5.57
C ARG A 19 5.35 -13.99 -7.08
N GLU A 20 4.90 -14.93 -7.85
CA GLU A 20 4.76 -14.80 -9.31
C GLU A 20 3.48 -14.04 -9.68
N ASN A 21 2.44 -14.18 -8.88
CA ASN A 21 1.15 -13.50 -9.00
C ASN A 21 0.52 -13.28 -7.61
N ILE A 22 -0.60 -12.58 -7.54
CA ILE A 22 -1.36 -12.32 -6.31
C ILE A 22 -2.71 -13.04 -6.27
N ASP A 23 -2.90 -14.11 -7.02
CA ASP A 23 -4.21 -14.75 -7.14
C ASP A 23 -4.66 -15.41 -5.84
N ASP A 24 -3.74 -16.03 -5.09
CA ASP A 24 -4.03 -16.51 -3.74
C ASP A 24 -4.46 -15.38 -2.79
N LEU A 25 -3.80 -14.22 -2.87
CA LEU A 25 -4.16 -13.06 -2.05
C LEU A 25 -5.53 -12.51 -2.42
N LYS A 26 -5.87 -12.47 -3.71
CA LYS A 26 -7.21 -12.10 -4.17
C LYS A 26 -8.27 -13.10 -3.71
N ARG A 27 -7.94 -14.40 -3.68
CA ARG A 27 -8.83 -15.44 -3.16
C ARG A 27 -9.09 -15.25 -1.67
N ILE A 28 -8.04 -14.98 -0.89
CA ILE A 28 -8.17 -14.66 0.54
C ILE A 28 -9.01 -13.39 0.72
N TYR A 29 -8.71 -12.31 -0.01
CA TYR A 29 -9.43 -11.05 0.02
C TYR A 29 -10.94 -11.24 -0.23
N LYS A 30 -11.29 -12.04 -1.23
CA LYS A 30 -12.69 -12.39 -1.53
C LYS A 30 -13.37 -13.16 -0.40
N LEU A 31 -12.67 -14.11 0.22
CA LEU A 31 -13.19 -14.88 1.36
C LEU A 31 -13.33 -14.06 2.64
N LEU A 32 -12.56 -12.97 2.77
CA LEU A 32 -12.71 -11.97 3.82
C LEU A 32 -13.90 -11.01 3.58
N GLY A 33 -14.65 -11.16 2.49
CA GLY A 33 -15.78 -10.30 2.14
C GLY A 33 -15.39 -9.04 1.38
N GLU A 34 -14.19 -9.00 0.79
CA GLU A 34 -13.66 -7.84 0.03
C GLU A 34 -13.64 -6.55 0.86
N PRO A 35 -12.98 -6.56 2.05
CA PRO A 35 -12.98 -5.40 2.95
C PRO A 35 -12.47 -4.14 2.24
N CYS A 36 -13.09 -3.01 2.53
CA CYS A 36 -12.81 -1.68 1.97
C CYS A 36 -13.12 -1.49 0.47
N LYS A 37 -13.84 -2.40 -0.18
CA LYS A 37 -14.14 -2.29 -1.62
C LYS A 37 -14.92 -1.02 -2.00
N ASP A 38 -15.76 -0.54 -1.10
CA ASP A 38 -16.62 0.63 -1.29
C ASP A 38 -16.04 1.93 -0.69
N LYS A 39 -14.82 1.86 -0.13
CA LYS A 39 -14.11 3.00 0.46
C LYS A 39 -13.27 3.76 -0.58
N LYS A 40 -13.01 5.05 -0.33
CA LYS A 40 -12.11 5.85 -1.17
C LYS A 40 -10.66 5.53 -0.83
N ILE A 41 -9.99 4.76 -1.67
CA ILE A 41 -8.62 4.30 -1.44
C ILE A 41 -7.64 5.12 -2.27
N ILE A 42 -6.60 5.64 -1.61
CA ILE A 42 -5.43 6.26 -2.21
C ILE A 42 -4.27 5.27 -2.07
N HIS A 43 -3.81 4.72 -3.19
CA HIS A 43 -2.78 3.70 -3.22
C HIS A 43 -1.45 4.31 -3.65
N ILE A 44 -0.42 4.18 -2.81
CA ILE A 44 0.86 4.87 -2.97
C ILE A 44 1.99 3.88 -3.21
N ALA A 45 2.63 3.99 -4.37
CA ALA A 45 3.87 3.29 -4.70
C ALA A 45 5.02 4.28 -4.89
N GLY A 46 6.24 3.77 -4.91
CA GLY A 46 7.45 4.57 -5.15
C GLY A 46 8.70 3.93 -4.54
N THR A 47 9.86 4.44 -4.90
CA THR A 47 11.11 4.02 -4.25
C THR A 47 11.22 4.74 -2.91
N ASN A 48 11.24 6.06 -2.90
CA ASN A 48 11.35 6.90 -1.71
C ASN A 48 10.11 7.79 -1.54
N GLY A 49 9.87 8.26 -0.33
CA GLY A 49 8.83 9.26 -0.04
C GLY A 49 7.41 8.72 0.11
N LYS A 50 7.18 7.42 0.00
CA LYS A 50 5.85 6.81 0.19
C LYS A 50 5.25 7.14 1.56
N GLY A 51 5.97 6.81 2.63
CA GLY A 51 5.54 7.06 4.00
C GLY A 51 5.35 8.55 4.31
N SER A 52 6.25 9.42 3.79
CA SER A 52 6.09 10.88 3.93
C SER A 52 4.83 11.38 3.23
N THR A 53 4.57 10.94 1.99
CA THR A 53 3.35 11.27 1.25
C THR A 53 2.12 10.78 2.00
N SER A 54 2.15 9.55 2.52
CA SER A 54 1.07 8.99 3.34
C SER A 54 0.80 9.83 4.60
N ALA A 55 1.86 10.28 5.28
CA ALA A 55 1.75 11.11 6.47
C ALA A 55 1.19 12.50 6.16
N PHE A 56 1.61 13.14 5.07
CA PHE A 56 1.05 14.43 4.64
C PHE A 56 -0.44 14.30 4.29
N LEU A 57 -0.83 13.31 3.50
CA LEU A 57 -2.22 13.09 3.12
C LEU A 57 -3.10 12.78 4.34
N GLU A 58 -2.63 11.94 5.26
CA GLU A 58 -3.33 11.65 6.52
C GLU A 58 -3.61 12.94 7.31
N ASN A 59 -2.60 13.82 7.44
CA ASN A 59 -2.76 15.09 8.16
C ASN A 59 -3.74 16.01 7.43
N ILE A 60 -3.62 16.17 6.12
CA ILE A 60 -4.50 17.01 5.31
C ILE A 60 -5.96 16.56 5.49
N PHE A 61 -6.26 15.27 5.29
CA PHE A 61 -7.63 14.76 5.44
C PHE A 61 -8.14 14.91 6.88
N PHE A 62 -7.35 14.49 7.86
CA PHE A 62 -7.76 14.52 9.26
C PHE A 62 -8.08 15.94 9.74
N TYR A 63 -7.20 16.92 9.46
CA TYR A 63 -7.42 18.32 9.87
C TYR A 63 -8.44 19.04 8.99
N SER A 64 -8.83 18.48 7.86
CA SER A 64 -9.98 18.94 7.07
C SER A 64 -11.30 18.31 7.51
N GLY A 65 -11.32 17.55 8.62
CA GLY A 65 -12.52 16.97 9.20
C GLY A 65 -12.95 15.62 8.61
N HIS A 66 -12.09 14.96 7.80
CA HIS A 66 -12.40 13.67 7.24
C HIS A 66 -11.88 12.52 8.11
N ALA A 67 -12.66 11.44 8.18
CA ALA A 67 -12.22 10.19 8.80
C ALA A 67 -11.24 9.45 7.87
N VAL A 68 -10.02 9.16 8.35
CA VAL A 68 -8.93 8.63 7.52
C VAL A 68 -8.22 7.46 8.17
N GLY A 69 -8.02 6.38 7.40
CA GLY A 69 -7.15 5.26 7.72
C GLY A 69 -5.82 5.35 6.98
N LYS A 70 -4.75 4.88 7.61
CA LYS A 70 -3.42 4.83 7.00
C LYS A 70 -2.73 3.51 7.29
N PHE A 71 -2.23 2.88 6.23
CA PHE A 71 -1.36 1.71 6.29
C PHE A 71 0.01 2.06 5.72
N THR A 72 1.06 1.88 6.53
CA THR A 72 2.44 2.25 6.17
C THR A 72 3.45 1.20 6.62
N SER A 73 4.66 1.22 6.04
CA SER A 73 5.77 0.34 6.41
C SER A 73 7.14 0.98 6.10
N PRO A 74 8.18 0.64 6.88
CA PRO A 74 8.14 -0.18 8.10
C PRO A 74 7.63 0.61 9.32
N HIS A 75 7.42 -0.07 10.46
CA HIS A 75 7.29 0.59 11.77
C HIS A 75 8.67 0.94 12.34
N ILE A 76 8.72 1.87 13.26
CA ILE A 76 9.94 2.31 13.94
C ILE A 76 10.10 1.60 15.28
N LEU A 77 9.09 1.63 16.13
CA LEU A 77 9.11 1.06 17.48
C LEU A 77 8.10 -0.07 17.66
N LYS A 78 6.86 0.12 17.25
CA LYS A 78 5.75 -0.82 17.48
C LYS A 78 5.09 -1.25 16.18
N TYR A 79 4.72 -2.53 16.10
CA TYR A 79 3.97 -3.08 14.99
C TYR A 79 2.70 -2.28 14.66
N ASN A 80 2.00 -1.81 15.70
CA ASN A 80 0.75 -1.06 15.60
C ASN A 80 0.86 0.25 14.78
N GLU A 81 2.07 0.85 14.69
CA GLU A 81 2.33 2.05 13.88
C GLU A 81 1.96 1.88 12.41
N ARG A 82 1.92 0.62 11.93
CA ARG A 82 1.60 0.30 10.53
C ARG A 82 0.15 0.57 10.18
N ILE A 83 -0.76 0.56 11.19
CA ILE A 83 -2.21 0.58 10.99
C ILE A 83 -2.80 1.65 11.90
N ILE A 84 -3.20 2.76 11.30
CA ILE A 84 -3.70 3.94 12.01
C ILE A 84 -5.09 4.30 11.49
N SER A 85 -6.04 4.51 12.40
CA SER A 85 -7.36 5.08 12.13
C SER A 85 -7.51 6.38 12.91
N ASN A 86 -7.78 7.51 12.22
CA ASN A 86 -8.02 8.82 12.84
C ASN A 86 -6.95 9.17 13.90
N LYS A 87 -5.66 9.04 13.55
CA LYS A 87 -4.48 9.26 14.42
C LYS A 87 -4.29 8.26 15.57
N LYS A 88 -5.13 7.24 15.68
CA LYS A 88 -4.99 6.20 16.69
C LYS A 88 -4.47 4.92 16.08
N MET A 89 -3.44 4.34 16.67
CA MET A 89 -2.92 3.03 16.28
C MET A 89 -3.95 1.95 16.58
N ILE A 90 -4.00 0.91 15.75
CA ILE A 90 -4.75 -0.30 16.04
C ILE A 90 -4.35 -0.87 17.42
N SER A 91 -5.33 -1.37 18.18
CA SER A 91 -5.05 -2.00 19.48
C SER A 91 -4.55 -3.43 19.32
N ASP A 92 -3.89 -3.94 20.36
CA ASP A 92 -3.39 -5.31 20.39
C ASP A 92 -4.52 -6.34 20.31
N GLU A 93 -5.68 -6.03 20.91
CA GLU A 93 -6.89 -6.86 20.88
C GLU A 93 -7.41 -6.98 19.45
N LYS A 94 -7.45 -5.86 18.70
CA LYS A 94 -7.89 -5.86 17.30
C LYS A 94 -6.90 -6.59 16.38
N ILE A 95 -5.61 -6.47 16.62
CA ILE A 95 -4.60 -7.27 15.91
C ILE A 95 -4.85 -8.76 16.14
N GLN A 96 -5.08 -9.17 17.37
CA GLN A 96 -5.37 -10.56 17.70
C GLN A 96 -6.66 -11.03 17.04
N GLU A 97 -7.74 -10.26 17.10
CA GLU A 97 -9.04 -10.59 16.51
C GLU A 97 -8.90 -10.87 15.01
N TYR A 98 -8.33 -9.91 14.27
CA TYR A 98 -8.21 -10.05 12.81
C TYR A 98 -7.16 -11.08 12.38
N TYR A 99 -6.11 -11.26 13.17
CA TYR A 99 -5.15 -12.33 12.93
C TYR A 99 -5.82 -13.71 12.95
N GLU A 100 -6.67 -13.98 13.95
CA GLU A 100 -7.38 -15.26 14.06
C GLU A 100 -8.37 -15.47 12.89
N ILE A 101 -9.04 -14.42 12.43
CA ILE A 101 -9.90 -14.48 11.24
C ILE A 101 -9.09 -14.88 10.00
N VAL A 102 -7.98 -14.20 9.74
CA VAL A 102 -7.12 -14.49 8.58
C VAL A 102 -6.53 -15.90 8.70
N LYS A 103 -6.01 -16.26 9.87
CA LYS A 103 -5.41 -17.58 10.14
C LYS A 103 -6.39 -18.73 9.88
N LYS A 104 -7.66 -18.57 10.24
CA LYS A 104 -8.71 -19.57 9.96
C LYS A 104 -8.89 -19.78 8.46
N ILE A 105 -8.91 -18.72 7.66
CA ILE A 105 -9.01 -18.83 6.20
C ILE A 105 -7.77 -19.50 5.61
N LEU A 106 -6.57 -19.13 6.08
CA LEU A 106 -5.31 -19.72 5.62
C LEU A 106 -5.26 -21.22 5.87
N ASN A 107 -5.69 -21.65 7.07
CA ASN A 107 -5.76 -23.08 7.42
C ASN A 107 -6.75 -23.85 6.52
N ASN A 108 -7.92 -23.27 6.25
CA ASN A 108 -8.92 -23.90 5.38
C ASN A 108 -8.46 -24.01 3.91
N LEU A 109 -7.59 -23.10 3.47
CA LEU A 109 -7.05 -23.09 2.11
C LEU A 109 -5.71 -23.81 1.98
N GLU A 110 -5.11 -24.22 3.09
CA GLU A 110 -3.74 -24.73 3.19
C GLU A 110 -2.69 -23.77 2.57
N LEU A 111 -2.99 -22.46 2.61
CA LEU A 111 -2.14 -21.42 2.04
C LEU A 111 -1.18 -20.86 3.09
N LYS A 112 0.00 -20.47 2.60
CA LYS A 112 1.01 -19.76 3.39
C LYS A 112 1.23 -18.38 2.79
N ILE A 113 1.17 -17.36 3.65
CA ILE A 113 1.42 -15.96 3.29
C ILE A 113 2.57 -15.41 4.13
N ASN A 114 3.17 -14.31 3.68
CA ASN A 114 4.26 -13.68 4.40
C ASN A 114 3.78 -12.64 5.43
N PHE A 115 4.75 -12.10 6.19
CA PHE A 115 4.54 -11.07 7.19
C PHE A 115 3.75 -9.86 6.68
N PHE A 116 4.12 -9.32 5.51
CA PHE A 116 3.47 -8.12 4.97
C PHE A 116 2.06 -8.42 4.47
N GLU A 117 1.87 -9.58 3.87
CA GLU A 117 0.57 -10.03 3.37
C GLU A 117 -0.46 -10.20 4.48
N ILE A 118 -0.09 -10.87 5.59
CA ILE A 118 -1.00 -11.02 6.74
C ILE A 118 -1.29 -9.66 7.40
N THR A 119 -0.27 -8.79 7.52
CA THR A 119 -0.44 -7.45 8.07
C THR A 119 -1.39 -6.60 7.21
N THR A 120 -1.33 -6.75 5.89
CA THR A 120 -2.25 -6.07 4.96
C THR A 120 -3.69 -6.50 5.19
N PHE A 121 -3.96 -7.79 5.35
CA PHE A 121 -5.34 -8.26 5.61
C PHE A 121 -5.86 -7.82 6.98
N ILE A 122 -5.01 -7.82 8.02
CA ILE A 122 -5.37 -7.25 9.33
C ILE A 122 -5.76 -5.78 9.18
N ALA A 123 -4.98 -4.99 8.43
CA ALA A 123 -5.26 -3.58 8.18
C ALA A 123 -6.59 -3.38 7.44
N LEU A 124 -6.85 -4.15 6.39
CA LEU A 124 -8.08 -4.03 5.61
C LEU A 124 -9.32 -4.39 6.42
N LEU A 125 -9.28 -5.44 7.26
CA LEU A 125 -10.36 -5.80 8.17
C LEU A 125 -10.63 -4.71 9.20
N PHE A 126 -9.57 -4.16 9.80
CA PHE A 126 -9.70 -3.05 10.74
C PHE A 126 -10.32 -1.81 10.08
N PHE A 127 -9.85 -1.42 8.89
CA PHE A 127 -10.39 -0.27 8.17
C PHE A 127 -11.82 -0.46 7.69
N GLU A 128 -12.25 -1.69 7.44
CA GLU A 128 -13.66 -1.99 7.10
C GLU A 128 -14.58 -1.71 8.27
N GLU A 129 -14.18 -2.11 9.49
CA GLU A 129 -14.96 -1.89 10.71
C GLU A 129 -15.03 -0.40 11.09
N GLU A 130 -13.94 0.34 10.82
CA GLU A 130 -13.85 1.77 11.11
C GLU A 130 -14.69 2.59 10.11
N ASN A 131 -15.42 3.59 10.60
CA ASN A 131 -16.19 4.50 9.75
C ASN A 131 -15.29 5.52 9.05
N LEU A 132 -14.52 5.06 8.05
CA LEU A 132 -13.55 5.86 7.31
C LEU A 132 -14.11 6.34 5.97
N GLU A 133 -13.79 7.60 5.60
CA GLU A 133 -14.06 8.13 4.27
C GLU A 133 -12.90 7.85 3.31
N PHE A 134 -11.67 7.94 3.80
CA PHE A 134 -10.45 7.76 3.02
C PHE A 134 -9.55 6.71 3.66
N ILE A 135 -8.92 5.90 2.81
CA ILE A 135 -7.88 4.96 3.23
C ILE A 135 -6.64 5.22 2.39
N ILE A 136 -5.51 5.41 3.04
CA ILE A 136 -4.21 5.60 2.42
C ILE A 136 -3.43 4.28 2.59
N LEU A 137 -3.10 3.64 1.47
CA LEU A 137 -2.35 2.39 1.44
C LEU A 137 -0.97 2.61 0.82
N GLU A 138 0.08 2.43 1.61
CA GLU A 138 1.44 2.39 1.14
C GLU A 138 1.81 0.96 0.70
N THR A 139 2.37 0.79 -0.51
CA THR A 139 2.94 -0.50 -0.93
C THR A 139 4.17 -0.86 -0.10
N GLY A 140 4.32 -2.13 0.24
CA GLY A 140 5.55 -2.61 0.89
C GLY A 140 6.71 -2.68 -0.08
N LEU A 141 6.50 -3.27 -1.26
CA LEU A 141 7.53 -3.46 -2.27
C LEU A 141 6.95 -3.49 -3.69
N GLY A 142 7.51 -2.68 -4.57
CA GLY A 142 7.08 -2.62 -5.97
C GLY A 142 5.67 -2.01 -6.10
N GLY A 143 4.69 -2.83 -6.41
CA GLY A 143 3.29 -2.45 -6.56
C GLY A 143 2.45 -3.58 -7.18
N ARG A 144 2.80 -4.05 -8.37
CA ARG A 144 2.03 -5.05 -9.14
C ARG A 144 1.73 -6.33 -8.35
N LEU A 145 2.70 -6.85 -7.63
CA LEU A 145 2.63 -8.08 -6.83
C LEU A 145 2.55 -7.80 -5.32
N ASP A 146 2.38 -6.54 -4.93
CA ASP A 146 2.25 -6.16 -3.53
C ASP A 146 0.90 -6.61 -2.95
N ALA A 147 0.88 -6.98 -1.68
CA ALA A 147 -0.34 -7.43 -1.02
C ALA A 147 -1.43 -6.34 -1.00
N THR A 148 -1.05 -5.07 -0.90
CA THR A 148 -1.99 -3.96 -0.96
C THR A 148 -2.69 -3.85 -2.32
N ASN A 149 -2.17 -4.51 -3.36
CA ASN A 149 -2.75 -4.48 -4.70
C ASN A 149 -3.95 -5.44 -4.88
N VAL A 150 -4.46 -6.04 -3.82
CA VAL A 150 -5.73 -6.81 -3.86
C VAL A 150 -6.96 -5.91 -3.98
N VAL A 151 -6.90 -4.68 -3.44
CA VAL A 151 -8.00 -3.71 -3.49
C VAL A 151 -8.02 -2.91 -4.80
N ASN A 152 -9.16 -2.34 -5.16
CA ASN A 152 -9.26 -1.32 -6.21
C ASN A 152 -9.13 0.06 -5.58
N SER A 153 -8.21 0.87 -6.10
CA SER A 153 -7.99 2.23 -5.62
C SER A 153 -8.84 3.26 -6.37
N THR A 154 -9.16 4.36 -5.71
CA THR A 154 -9.79 5.52 -6.33
C THR A 154 -8.73 6.38 -7.05
N ILE A 155 -7.58 6.53 -6.41
CA ILE A 155 -6.43 7.29 -6.91
C ILE A 155 -5.17 6.49 -6.66
N CYS A 156 -4.29 6.43 -7.65
CA CYS A 156 -2.93 5.94 -7.52
C CYS A 156 -1.96 7.10 -7.41
N ALA A 157 -0.94 6.97 -6.56
CA ALA A 157 0.16 7.92 -6.51
C ALA A 157 1.50 7.18 -6.66
N ILE A 158 2.39 7.69 -7.50
CA ILE A 158 3.75 7.16 -7.65
C ILE A 158 4.73 8.29 -7.34
N THR A 159 5.42 8.18 -6.21
CA THR A 159 6.32 9.24 -5.73
C THR A 159 7.53 9.39 -6.63
N ASN A 160 8.28 8.31 -6.83
CA ASN A 160 9.41 8.25 -7.74
C ASN A 160 9.81 6.80 -8.08
N VAL A 161 10.68 6.67 -9.08
CA VAL A 161 11.33 5.42 -9.47
C VAL A 161 12.84 5.63 -9.46
N SER A 162 13.54 4.83 -8.68
CA SER A 162 15.01 4.78 -8.62
C SER A 162 15.44 3.33 -8.49
N PHE A 163 16.72 3.05 -8.68
CA PHE A 163 17.28 1.72 -8.43
C PHE A 163 17.16 1.37 -6.95
N ASP A 164 16.38 0.33 -6.68
CA ASP A 164 16.16 -0.21 -5.35
C ASP A 164 15.62 -1.63 -5.47
N HIS A 165 15.96 -2.51 -4.53
CA HIS A 165 15.51 -3.91 -4.54
C HIS A 165 15.67 -4.61 -5.90
N MET A 166 16.77 -4.35 -6.61
CA MET A 166 16.99 -4.81 -8.00
C MET A 166 16.86 -6.32 -8.16
N ALA A 167 17.29 -7.10 -7.16
CA ALA A 167 17.12 -8.56 -7.16
C ALA A 167 15.66 -9.02 -7.25
N ILE A 168 14.70 -8.13 -6.95
CA ILE A 168 13.28 -8.44 -6.93
C ILE A 168 12.51 -7.69 -8.01
N LEU A 169 12.78 -6.39 -8.18
CA LEU A 169 12.00 -5.50 -9.05
C LEU A 169 12.54 -5.42 -10.47
N GLY A 170 13.78 -5.88 -10.70
CA GLY A 170 14.46 -5.82 -12.00
C GLY A 170 15.68 -4.91 -11.97
N ASN A 171 16.48 -5.02 -13.04
CA ASN A 171 17.79 -4.37 -13.14
C ASN A 171 17.75 -3.05 -13.93
N THR A 172 16.58 -2.63 -14.39
CA THR A 172 16.38 -1.41 -15.16
C THR A 172 15.28 -0.53 -14.55
N LEU A 173 15.37 0.78 -14.77
CA LEU A 173 14.31 1.71 -14.33
C LEU A 173 12.97 1.38 -14.99
N LYS A 174 12.96 0.83 -16.20
CA LYS A 174 11.76 0.39 -16.90
C LYS A 174 11.07 -0.76 -16.18
N GLU A 175 11.82 -1.79 -15.74
CA GLU A 175 11.28 -2.92 -14.99
C GLU A 175 10.72 -2.46 -13.64
N ILE A 176 11.46 -1.60 -12.92
CA ILE A 176 11.01 -1.03 -11.65
C ILE A 176 9.77 -0.16 -11.84
N ALA A 177 9.71 0.65 -12.91
CA ALA A 177 8.54 1.45 -13.26
C ALA A 177 7.32 0.58 -13.57
N PHE A 178 7.51 -0.52 -14.32
CA PHE A 178 6.46 -1.49 -14.62
C PHE A 178 5.86 -2.10 -13.34
N GLU A 179 6.69 -2.50 -12.38
CA GLU A 179 6.24 -3.05 -11.09
C GLU A 179 5.46 -2.01 -10.27
N LYS A 180 5.94 -0.75 -10.22
CA LYS A 180 5.26 0.32 -9.47
C LYS A 180 3.96 0.78 -10.15
N ALA A 181 3.96 0.95 -11.46
CA ALA A 181 2.76 1.27 -12.21
C ALA A 181 1.70 0.16 -12.18
N GLY A 182 2.07 -1.03 -11.71
CA GLY A 182 1.17 -2.17 -11.51
C GLY A 182 0.04 -1.94 -10.52
N ILE A 183 0.08 -0.88 -9.71
CA ILE A 183 -1.03 -0.49 -8.83
C ILE A 183 -2.21 0.13 -9.61
N ILE A 184 -1.98 0.61 -10.84
CA ILE A 184 -3.02 1.16 -11.72
C ILE A 184 -3.71 0.00 -12.44
N LYS A 185 -5.03 -0.16 -12.29
CA LYS A 185 -5.80 -1.31 -12.82
C LYS A 185 -6.85 -0.89 -13.86
N ASN A 186 -7.79 -0.06 -13.46
CA ASN A 186 -9.03 0.20 -14.21
C ASN A 186 -9.11 1.65 -14.75
N GLY A 187 -7.97 2.23 -15.10
CA GLY A 187 -7.92 3.61 -15.59
C GLY A 187 -8.16 4.65 -14.50
N GLU A 188 -7.75 4.33 -13.26
CA GLU A 188 -7.75 5.27 -12.13
C GLU A 188 -6.93 6.51 -12.45
N ILE A 189 -7.19 7.58 -11.73
CA ILE A 189 -6.34 8.78 -11.76
C ILE A 189 -4.98 8.41 -11.16
N CYS A 190 -3.90 8.62 -11.92
CA CYS A 190 -2.54 8.45 -11.44
C CYS A 190 -1.83 9.79 -11.29
N ILE A 191 -1.38 10.10 -10.07
CA ILE A 191 -0.59 11.30 -9.77
C ILE A 191 0.86 10.86 -9.57
N PHE A 192 1.81 11.55 -10.22
CA PHE A 192 3.22 11.23 -10.08
C PHE A 192 4.09 12.49 -10.15
N SER A 193 5.30 12.44 -9.56
CA SER A 193 6.17 13.61 -9.42
C SER A 193 7.61 13.35 -9.91
N GLN A 194 7.74 12.80 -11.11
CA GLN A 194 9.04 12.52 -11.70
C GLN A 194 9.03 12.68 -13.23
N ASN A 195 10.05 13.35 -13.77
CA ASN A 195 10.27 13.44 -15.21
C ASN A 195 11.14 12.26 -15.68
N LEU A 196 10.56 11.07 -15.71
CA LEU A 196 11.17 9.82 -16.14
C LEU A 196 10.30 9.19 -17.23
N SER A 197 10.84 9.07 -18.45
CA SER A 197 10.09 8.56 -19.62
C SER A 197 9.60 7.13 -19.41
N GLU A 198 10.39 6.29 -18.76
CA GLU A 198 10.05 4.91 -18.46
C GLU A 198 8.80 4.82 -17.57
N LEU A 199 8.73 5.67 -16.54
CA LEU A 199 7.56 5.72 -15.65
C LEU A 199 6.33 6.26 -16.39
N GLU A 200 6.48 7.38 -17.11
CA GLU A 200 5.39 7.99 -17.87
C GLU A 200 4.81 7.03 -18.91
N ASN A 201 5.67 6.30 -19.61
CA ASN A 201 5.27 5.28 -20.57
C ASN A 201 4.48 4.14 -19.91
N GLU A 202 4.92 3.61 -18.77
CA GLU A 202 4.22 2.54 -18.06
C GLU A 202 2.86 3.02 -17.50
N ILE A 203 2.77 4.25 -17.01
CA ILE A 203 1.51 4.86 -16.56
C ILE A 203 0.53 5.00 -17.74
N ASN A 204 0.99 5.56 -18.87
CA ASN A 204 0.16 5.84 -20.04
C ASN A 204 -0.41 4.58 -20.72
N LYS A 205 0.22 3.42 -20.54
CA LYS A 205 -0.34 2.12 -20.96
C LYS A 205 -1.58 1.73 -20.15
N LYS A 206 -1.71 2.21 -18.91
CA LYS A 206 -2.73 1.78 -17.94
C LYS A 206 -3.85 2.79 -17.75
N THR A 207 -3.54 4.09 -17.87
CA THR A 207 -4.55 5.15 -17.72
C THR A 207 -4.26 6.35 -18.62
N LYS A 208 -5.32 7.00 -19.08
CA LYS A 208 -5.26 8.32 -19.74
C LYS A 208 -5.47 9.48 -18.76
N LYS A 209 -5.75 9.18 -17.51
CA LYS A 209 -5.99 10.14 -16.43
C LYS A 209 -4.74 10.30 -15.57
N SER A 210 -3.60 10.63 -16.18
CA SER A 210 -2.35 10.83 -15.46
C SER A 210 -2.04 12.30 -15.25
N ILE A 211 -1.49 12.65 -14.09
CA ILE A 211 -1.08 14.00 -13.71
C ILE A 211 0.38 13.95 -13.25
N ASN A 212 1.28 14.49 -14.08
CA ASN A 212 2.64 14.75 -13.63
C ASN A 212 2.67 16.11 -12.90
N VAL A 213 2.87 16.06 -11.58
CA VAL A 213 2.86 17.26 -10.72
C VAL A 213 3.93 18.25 -11.13
N LEU A 214 5.13 17.80 -11.50
CA LEU A 214 6.23 18.68 -11.92
C LEU A 214 5.93 19.42 -13.21
N LYS A 215 5.27 18.76 -14.18
CA LYS A 215 4.87 19.39 -15.44
C LYS A 215 3.67 20.33 -15.24
N LYS A 216 2.68 19.92 -14.45
CA LYS A 216 1.43 20.68 -14.31
C LYS A 216 1.61 21.98 -13.53
N PHE A 217 2.40 21.97 -12.48
CA PHE A 217 2.50 23.13 -11.58
C PHE A 217 3.73 23.98 -11.85
N GLN A 218 4.64 23.61 -12.79
CA GLN A 218 5.91 24.29 -13.05
C GLN A 218 6.61 24.76 -11.76
N ILE A 219 6.51 23.90 -10.71
CA ILE A 219 6.93 24.26 -9.38
C ILE A 219 8.44 24.41 -9.36
N PHE A 220 8.90 25.67 -9.40
CA PHE A 220 10.07 26.19 -8.73
C PHE A 220 11.45 25.71 -9.23
N GLN A 221 11.72 25.82 -10.54
CA GLN A 221 13.10 26.05 -11.01
C GLN A 221 13.61 27.47 -10.66
N THR A 222 12.72 28.34 -10.20
CA THR A 222 13.05 29.77 -9.98
C THR A 222 13.67 30.04 -8.59
N ILE A 223 13.70 29.11 -7.66
CA ILE A 223 14.20 29.34 -6.29
C ILE A 223 15.66 28.82 -6.09
N LEU A 224 16.25 28.16 -7.06
CA LEU A 224 17.62 27.63 -6.94
C LEU A 224 18.63 28.31 -7.87
N ASN A 225 18.25 29.40 -8.51
CA ASN A 225 19.14 30.18 -9.41
C ASN A 225 19.39 31.62 -8.94
N ASP A 226 19.08 31.91 -7.65
CA ASP A 226 19.52 33.14 -6.99
C ASP A 226 20.52 32.85 -5.88
#